data_a2ed43d8934bb23e1f02ca23db7498b3
#
_entry.id   a2ed43d8934bb23e1f02ca23db7498b3
#
_cell.length_a   1.000
_cell.length_b   1.000
_cell.length_c   1.000
_cell.angle_alpha   90.00
_cell.angle_beta   90.00
_cell.angle_gamma   90.00
#
_symmetry.space_group_name_H-M   'P 1'
#
loop_
_entity.id
_entity.type
_entity.pdbx_description
1 polymer ?
#
loop_
_entity_poly.entity_id
_entity_poly.type
_entity_poly.pdbx_seq_one_letter_code
_entity_poly.pdbx_strand_id
1 'polypeptide(L)' 'MPDKLIAVSRTSRKESSLRITLPKEVAEKLNVSESEHIGFYEIRGNIVVRKIE' A
#
# COMPACT_ATOMS: atom_id res chain seq x y z
N MET A 1 -5.11 -5.17 -20.32
CA MET A 1 -4.99 -6.19 -19.29
C MET A 1 -5.78 -5.80 -18.06
N PRO A 2 -6.70 -6.61 -17.64
CA PRO A 2 -7.39 -6.30 -16.41
C PRO A 2 -6.44 -6.42 -15.22
N ASP A 3 -6.60 -5.52 -14.29
CA ASP A 3 -5.83 -5.55 -13.08
C ASP A 3 -6.33 -6.67 -12.18
N LYS A 4 -5.43 -7.27 -11.44
CA LYS A 4 -5.77 -8.33 -10.53
C LYS A 4 -5.94 -7.76 -9.13
N LEU A 5 -7.14 -7.89 -8.58
CA LEU A 5 -7.39 -7.48 -7.21
C LEU A 5 -6.80 -8.51 -6.27
N ILE A 6 -5.88 -8.07 -5.41
CA ILE A 6 -5.20 -8.98 -4.49
C ILE A 6 -5.89 -8.97 -3.14
N ALA A 7 -6.27 -7.78 -2.67
CA ALA A 7 -6.87 -7.65 -1.36
C ALA A 7 -7.61 -6.34 -1.27
N VAL A 8 -8.46 -6.23 -0.28
CA VAL A 8 -9.25 -5.02 -0.02
C VAL A 8 -8.99 -4.59 1.42
N SER A 9 -8.82 -3.30 1.61
CA SER A 9 -8.65 -2.74 2.93
C SER A 9 -9.56 -1.54 3.08
N ARG A 10 -10.16 -1.40 4.25
CA ARG A 10 -11.07 -0.30 4.52
C ARG A 10 -10.31 0.85 5.15
N THR A 11 -10.60 2.04 4.65
CA THR A 11 -9.98 3.23 5.24
C THR A 11 -10.67 3.60 6.53
N SER A 12 -9.91 4.16 7.43
CA SER A 12 -10.43 4.75 8.65
C SER A 12 -9.72 6.07 8.88
N ARG A 13 -10.35 6.95 9.64
CA ARG A 13 -9.79 8.27 9.88
C ARG A 13 -9.15 8.30 11.26
N LYS A 14 -7.97 8.87 11.32
CA LYS A 14 -7.34 9.19 12.59
C LYS A 14 -6.78 10.60 12.49
N GLU A 15 -7.35 11.51 13.28
CA GLU A 15 -6.97 12.91 13.23
C GLU A 15 -7.14 13.46 11.82
N SER A 16 -6.10 13.99 11.21
CA SER A 16 -6.18 14.56 9.87
C SER A 16 -5.75 13.57 8.79
N SER A 17 -5.49 12.31 9.16
CA SER A 17 -5.00 11.33 8.22
C SER A 17 -6.01 10.21 8.01
N LEU A 18 -5.95 9.60 6.84
CA LEU A 18 -6.66 8.36 6.59
C LEU A 18 -5.69 7.21 6.78
N ARG A 19 -6.19 6.13 7.35
CA ARG A 19 -5.38 4.95 7.65
C ARG A 19 -5.97 3.74 6.97
N ILE A 20 -5.11 2.83 6.59
CA ILE A 20 -5.52 1.52 6.10
C ILE A 20 -4.63 0.47 6.75
N THR A 21 -5.19 -0.73 6.87
CA THR A 21 -4.38 -1.87 7.26
C THR A 21 -3.74 -2.44 5.99
N LEU A 22 -2.46 -2.69 6.06
CA LEU A 22 -1.76 -3.31 4.95
C LEU A 22 -2.01 -4.81 5.01
N PRO A 23 -2.78 -5.37 4.06
CA PRO A 23 -3.06 -6.80 4.11
C PRO A 23 -1.79 -7.62 3.99
N LYS A 24 -1.81 -8.80 4.61
CA LYS A 24 -0.66 -9.66 4.64
C LYS A 24 -0.16 -10.00 3.23
N GLU A 25 -1.09 -10.27 2.34
CA GLU A 25 -0.73 -10.63 0.97
C GLU A 25 -0.02 -9.47 0.25
N VAL A 26 -0.48 -8.24 0.51
CA VAL A 26 0.14 -7.08 -0.09
C VAL A 26 1.52 -6.87 0.50
N ALA A 27 1.67 -7.04 1.81
CA ALA A 27 2.97 -6.90 2.46
C ALA A 27 3.96 -7.90 1.90
N GLU A 28 3.52 -9.12 1.65
CA GLU A 28 4.38 -10.15 1.08
C GLU A 28 4.80 -9.78 -0.35
N LYS A 29 3.87 -9.26 -1.13
CA LYS A 29 4.20 -8.85 -2.50
C LYS A 29 5.16 -7.67 -2.52
N LEU A 30 5.03 -6.76 -1.55
CA LEU A 30 5.92 -5.62 -1.43
C LEU A 30 7.25 -5.99 -0.78
N ASN A 31 7.29 -7.16 -0.14
CA ASN A 31 8.48 -7.63 0.56
C ASN A 31 8.87 -6.70 1.70
N VAL A 32 7.87 -6.20 2.43
CA VAL A 32 8.11 -5.31 3.57
C VAL A 32 7.85 -6.05 4.86
N SER A 33 8.60 -5.67 5.87
CA SER A 33 8.47 -6.21 7.21
C SER A 33 8.28 -5.07 8.19
N GLU A 34 8.32 -5.42 9.45
CA GLU A 34 8.17 -4.45 10.52
C GLU A 34 9.26 -3.38 10.44
N SER A 35 8.89 -2.15 10.67
CA SER A 35 9.82 -1.01 10.76
C SER A 35 10.45 -0.62 9.43
N GLU A 36 9.97 -1.16 8.34
CA GLU A 36 10.48 -0.74 7.03
C GLU A 36 9.62 0.37 6.46
N HIS A 37 10.17 1.09 5.51
CA HIS A 37 9.50 2.23 4.91
C HIS A 37 8.96 1.85 3.54
N ILE A 38 7.81 2.42 3.20
CA ILE A 38 7.24 2.29 1.88
C ILE A 38 7.07 3.66 1.28
N GLY A 39 7.21 3.73 -0.02
CA GLY A 39 7.07 4.98 -0.73
C GLY A 39 5.84 4.97 -1.62
N PHE A 40 5.25 6.12 -1.77
CA PHE A 40 4.09 6.31 -2.62
C PHE A 40 4.52 7.15 -3.80
N TYR A 41 4.35 6.61 -5.00
CA TYR A 41 4.81 7.27 -6.22
C TYR A 41 3.64 7.52 -7.15
N GLU A 42 3.69 8.64 -7.84
CA GLU A 42 2.69 8.91 -8.87
C GLU A 42 3.32 8.64 -10.22
N ILE A 43 2.75 7.66 -10.94
CA ILE A 43 3.26 7.27 -12.23
C ILE A 43 2.09 7.28 -13.20
N ARG A 44 2.13 8.19 -14.17
CA ARG A 44 1.09 8.30 -15.20
C ARG A 44 -0.30 8.44 -14.58
N GLY A 45 -0.40 9.22 -13.51
CA GLY A 45 -1.66 9.45 -12.84
C GLY A 45 -2.09 8.36 -11.88
N ASN A 46 -1.30 7.30 -11.77
CA ASN A 46 -1.60 6.21 -10.84
C ASN A 46 -0.70 6.31 -9.62
N ILE A 47 -1.24 5.87 -8.50
CA ILE A 47 -0.44 5.82 -7.26
C ILE A 47 0.14 4.42 -7.13
N VAL A 48 1.45 4.37 -7.03
CA VAL A 48 2.18 3.11 -6.91
C VAL A 48 2.87 3.06 -5.56
N VAL A 49 2.74 1.94 -4.88
CA VAL A 49 3.34 1.74 -3.56
C VAL A 49 4.49 0.77 -3.69
N ARG A 50 5.64 1.15 -3.15
CA ARG A 50 6.84 0.30 -3.21
C ARG A 50 7.60 0.38 -1.91
N LYS A 51 8.34 -0.68 -1.62
CA LYS A 51 9.27 -0.66 -0.50
C LYS A 51 10.43 0.25 -0.83
N ILE A 52 10.84 1.05 0.13
CA ILE A 52 12.02 1.91 -0.01
C ILE A 52 13.22 1.12 0.50
N GLU A 53 14.22 0.99 -0.35
CA GLU A 53 15.43 0.27 0.02
C GLU A 53 16.59 1.20 0.27
#